data_2bfb4c2f7129b060f20d6b9131d47e27
#
_entry.id   2bfb4c2f7129b060f20d6b9131d47e27
#
_cell.length_a   1.000
_cell.length_b   1.000
_cell.length_c   1.000
_cell.angle_alpha   90.00
_cell.angle_beta   90.00
_cell.angle_gamma   90.00
#
_symmetry.space_group_name_H-M   'P 1'
#
loop_
_entity.id
_entity.type
_entity.pdbx_description
1 polymer ?
#
loop_
_entity_poly.entity_id
_entity_poly.type
_entity_poly.pdbx_seq_one_letter_code
_entity_poly.pdbx_strand_id
1 'polypeptide(L)'
;LFVKTLYHVFPQIKAFGCCHEVFGTQKVLRGIYEEETGDKIADWHDIHVNVVGINHFTWFDYASYKGIDLFPIYRKYTEEHKEDGYKEADKNWANSTFECAHIVKFDLFRKYGLIAAAGDRHLVEFMPGVGDSYLKDPETVKRWKFGLTTVDWRKKDLQERLAKSARLAA
;
A
#
# COMPACT_ATOMS: atom_id res chain seq x y z
N LEU A 1 15.85 3.35 -12.98
CA LEU A 1 16.25 2.90 -14.32
C LEU A 1 15.22 3.29 -15.36
N PHE A 2 13.94 2.84 -15.22
CA PHE A 2 12.88 3.04 -16.21
C PHE A 2 12.70 4.52 -16.62
N VAL A 3 12.47 5.43 -15.65
CA VAL A 3 12.28 6.86 -15.91
C VAL A 3 13.53 7.49 -16.56
N LYS A 4 14.73 7.08 -16.13
CA LYS A 4 15.97 7.55 -16.75
C LYS A 4 16.08 7.12 -18.21
N THR A 5 15.74 5.87 -18.52
CA THR A 5 15.72 5.35 -19.90
C THR A 5 14.67 6.09 -20.73
N LEU A 6 13.47 6.33 -20.16
CA LEU A 6 12.42 7.07 -20.84
C LEU A 6 12.87 8.48 -21.24
N TYR A 7 13.52 9.23 -20.35
CA TYR A 7 14.07 10.54 -20.68
C TYR A 7 15.23 10.51 -21.67
N HIS A 8 15.98 9.41 -21.71
CA HIS A 8 17.05 9.24 -22.69
C HIS A 8 16.49 9.06 -24.12
N VAL A 9 15.39 8.32 -24.25
CA VAL A 9 14.76 8.03 -25.56
C VAL A 9 13.81 9.15 -25.98
N PHE A 10 13.12 9.76 -25.04
CA PHE A 10 12.12 10.83 -25.28
C PHE A 10 12.38 12.02 -24.35
N PRO A 11 13.41 12.84 -24.63
CA PRO A 11 13.82 13.93 -23.72
C PRO A 11 12.76 15.02 -23.53
N GLN A 12 11.80 15.14 -24.42
CA GLN A 12 10.71 16.12 -24.36
C GLN A 12 9.53 15.68 -23.48
N ILE A 13 9.49 14.42 -23.04
CA ILE A 13 8.38 13.92 -22.25
C ILE A 13 8.45 14.47 -20.81
N LYS A 14 7.30 14.83 -20.27
CA LYS A 14 7.18 15.17 -18.84
C LYS A 14 6.66 13.95 -18.09
N ALA A 15 7.54 13.23 -17.41
CA ALA A 15 7.19 12.00 -16.70
C ALA A 15 7.90 11.92 -15.35
N PHE A 16 7.26 11.26 -14.40
CA PHE A 16 7.86 10.86 -13.12
C PHE A 16 7.38 9.47 -12.74
N GLY A 17 8.12 8.80 -11.88
CA GLY A 17 7.73 7.51 -11.34
C GLY A 17 7.02 7.66 -10.01
N CYS A 18 5.95 6.92 -9.82
CA CYS A 18 5.27 6.78 -8.54
C CYS A 18 4.99 5.31 -8.22
N CYS A 19 4.85 4.99 -6.93
CA CYS A 19 4.48 3.66 -6.51
C CYS A 19 2.97 3.41 -6.72
N HIS A 20 2.62 2.21 -7.16
CA HIS A 20 1.22 1.78 -7.34
C HIS A 20 0.45 1.65 -6.00
N GLU A 21 1.13 1.62 -4.87
CA GLU A 21 0.50 1.47 -3.54
C GLU A 21 -0.40 2.64 -3.17
N VAL A 22 -0.14 3.84 -3.71
CA VAL A 22 -1.06 4.99 -3.62
C VAL A 22 -2.43 4.59 -4.19
N PHE A 23 -2.45 4.02 -5.38
CA PHE A 23 -3.67 3.55 -6.05
C PHE A 23 -4.30 2.34 -5.32
N GLY A 24 -3.47 1.46 -4.77
CA GLY A 24 -3.94 0.37 -3.91
C GLY A 24 -4.71 0.90 -2.69
N THR A 25 -4.22 1.96 -2.07
CA THR A 25 -4.90 2.58 -0.93
C THR A 25 -6.20 3.29 -1.33
N GLN A 26 -6.28 3.92 -2.52
CA GLN A 26 -7.56 4.44 -3.03
C GLN A 26 -8.58 3.32 -3.24
N LYS A 27 -8.16 2.12 -3.71
CA LYS A 27 -9.03 0.95 -3.82
C LYS A 27 -9.51 0.44 -2.47
N VAL A 28 -8.65 0.45 -1.46
CA VAL A 28 -9.04 0.14 -0.07
C VAL A 28 -10.07 1.14 0.44
N LEU A 29 -9.87 2.43 0.22
CA LEU A 29 -10.84 3.48 0.57
C LEU A 29 -12.19 3.27 -0.14
N ARG A 30 -12.17 2.87 -1.42
CA ARG A 30 -13.39 2.49 -2.15
C ARG A 30 -14.12 1.37 -1.44
N GLY A 31 -13.43 0.27 -1.14
CA GLY A 31 -14.05 -0.90 -0.50
C GLY A 31 -14.62 -0.56 0.88
N ILE A 32 -13.90 0.19 1.68
CA ILE A 32 -14.36 0.65 3.00
C ILE A 32 -15.61 1.53 2.85
N TYR A 33 -15.60 2.48 1.91
CA TYR A 33 -16.77 3.32 1.66
C TYR A 33 -17.99 2.48 1.26
N GLU A 34 -17.80 1.53 0.34
CA GLU A 34 -18.87 0.65 -0.14
C GLU A 34 -19.44 -0.26 0.97
N GLU A 35 -18.59 -0.77 1.86
CA GLU A 35 -19.01 -1.57 3.02
C GLU A 35 -19.79 -0.74 4.04
N GLU A 36 -19.34 0.47 4.33
CA GLU A 36 -19.92 1.33 5.34
C GLU A 36 -21.22 2.02 4.91
N THR A 37 -21.36 2.34 3.63
CA THR A 37 -22.50 3.14 3.14
C THR A 37 -23.51 2.32 2.32
N GLY A 38 -23.09 1.20 1.77
CA GLY A 38 -23.86 0.43 0.79
C GLY A 38 -23.85 1.02 -0.62
N ASP A 39 -23.32 2.22 -0.81
CA ASP A 39 -23.21 2.86 -2.12
C ASP A 39 -21.97 2.36 -2.87
N LYS A 40 -22.07 2.29 -4.21
CA LYS A 40 -20.98 1.81 -5.06
C LYS A 40 -20.18 2.95 -5.68
N ILE A 41 -18.86 2.82 -5.66
CA ILE A 41 -17.93 3.67 -6.41
C ILE A 41 -17.51 2.92 -7.68
N ALA A 42 -18.01 3.38 -8.84
CA ALA A 42 -17.75 2.70 -10.12
C ALA A 42 -16.26 2.71 -10.49
N ASP A 43 -15.59 3.84 -10.30
CA ASP A 43 -14.17 4.00 -10.58
C ASP A 43 -13.44 4.58 -9.35
N TRP A 44 -12.41 3.88 -8.88
CA TRP A 44 -11.59 4.36 -7.75
C TRP A 44 -10.80 5.63 -8.07
N HIS A 45 -10.63 5.98 -9.34
CA HIS A 45 -10.04 7.27 -9.75
C HIS A 45 -10.91 8.47 -9.37
N ASP A 46 -12.21 8.27 -9.12
CA ASP A 46 -13.11 9.31 -8.62
C ASP A 46 -12.87 9.66 -7.15
N ILE A 47 -12.01 8.88 -6.45
CA ILE A 47 -11.57 9.23 -5.10
C ILE A 47 -10.41 10.22 -5.21
N HIS A 48 -10.68 11.46 -4.83
CA HIS A 48 -9.67 12.51 -4.81
C HIS A 48 -8.85 12.44 -3.52
N VAL A 49 -7.52 12.39 -3.66
CA VAL A 49 -6.59 12.36 -2.55
C VAL A 49 -5.50 13.41 -2.71
N ASN A 50 -5.03 13.98 -1.60
CA ASN A 50 -3.77 14.71 -1.57
C ASN A 50 -2.68 13.78 -1.01
N VAL A 51 -1.57 13.65 -1.74
CA VAL A 51 -0.49 12.71 -1.45
C VAL A 51 0.74 13.49 -0.99
N VAL A 52 1.20 13.21 0.21
CA VAL A 52 2.40 13.82 0.81
C VAL A 52 3.40 12.74 1.23
N GLY A 53 4.67 13.09 1.40
CA GLY A 53 5.72 12.17 1.85
C GLY A 53 6.68 11.74 0.74
N ILE A 54 7.34 10.62 0.95
CA ILE A 54 8.35 10.04 0.05
C ILE A 54 7.93 8.64 -0.40
N ASN A 55 8.60 8.11 -1.45
CA ASN A 55 8.31 6.77 -1.97
C ASN A 55 8.31 5.70 -0.86
N HIS A 56 7.31 4.84 -0.84
CA HIS A 56 7.02 3.82 0.17
C HIS A 56 6.70 4.35 1.58
N PHE A 57 6.65 5.67 1.76
CA PHE A 57 6.24 6.33 2.99
C PHE A 57 5.38 7.55 2.66
N THR A 58 4.36 7.30 1.86
CA THR A 58 3.36 8.29 1.43
C THR A 58 2.13 8.26 2.33
N TRP A 59 1.48 9.39 2.43
CA TRP A 59 0.32 9.61 3.28
C TRP A 59 -0.73 10.43 2.54
N PHE A 60 -2.00 10.22 2.87
CA PHE A 60 -3.08 11.11 2.49
C PHE A 60 -3.45 11.99 3.70
N ASP A 61 -3.40 13.29 3.52
CA ASP A 61 -3.92 14.28 4.45
C ASP A 61 -5.31 14.78 4.04
N TYR A 62 -5.78 14.34 2.86
CA TYR A 62 -7.11 14.57 2.33
C TYR A 62 -7.54 13.38 1.49
N ALA A 63 -8.81 12.96 1.64
CA ALA A 63 -9.45 11.98 0.78
C ALA A 63 -10.95 12.27 0.68
N SER A 64 -11.50 12.34 -0.53
CA SER A 64 -12.93 12.59 -0.75
C SER A 64 -13.49 11.84 -1.96
N TYR A 65 -14.79 11.60 -1.93
CA TYR A 65 -15.58 11.10 -3.06
C TYR A 65 -16.84 11.92 -3.22
N LYS A 66 -17.03 12.56 -4.40
CA LYS A 66 -18.19 13.45 -4.68
C LYS A 66 -18.41 14.53 -3.60
N GLY A 67 -17.32 15.06 -3.05
CA GLY A 67 -17.37 16.06 -1.98
C GLY A 67 -17.60 15.51 -0.57
N ILE A 68 -17.79 14.19 -0.41
CA ILE A 68 -17.90 13.54 0.89
C ILE A 68 -16.46 13.30 1.41
N ASP A 69 -16.18 13.77 2.62
CA ASP A 69 -14.93 13.48 3.32
C ASP A 69 -14.90 12.01 3.74
N LEU A 70 -13.85 11.27 3.33
CA LEU A 70 -13.69 9.85 3.64
C LEU A 70 -13.01 9.59 4.99
N PHE A 71 -12.42 10.59 5.63
CA PHE A 71 -11.73 10.43 6.91
C PHE A 71 -12.63 9.96 8.05
N PRO A 72 -13.85 10.51 8.22
CA PRO A 72 -14.77 10.01 9.25
C PRO A 72 -15.17 8.54 9.05
N ILE A 73 -15.41 8.14 7.78
CA ILE A 73 -15.78 6.77 7.40
C ILE A 73 -14.59 5.84 7.69
N TYR A 74 -13.40 6.23 7.23
CA TYR A 74 -12.17 5.46 7.47
C TYR A 74 -11.86 5.33 8.97
N ARG A 75 -12.08 6.38 9.76
CA ARG A 75 -11.91 6.38 11.22
C ARG A 75 -12.81 5.33 11.88
N LYS A 76 -14.09 5.35 11.57
CA LYS A 76 -15.05 4.37 12.08
C LYS A 76 -14.58 2.94 11.76
N TYR A 77 -14.30 2.66 10.49
CA TYR A 77 -13.86 1.36 10.03
C TYR A 77 -12.58 0.88 10.74
N THR A 78 -11.58 1.74 10.89
CA THR A 78 -10.31 1.37 11.54
C THR A 78 -10.45 1.05 13.03
N GLU A 79 -11.45 1.60 13.72
CA GLU A 79 -11.76 1.25 15.12
C GLU A 79 -12.48 -0.10 15.20
N GLU A 80 -13.43 -0.35 14.32
CA GLU A 80 -14.20 -1.59 14.29
C GLU A 80 -13.35 -2.79 13.84
N HIS A 81 -12.40 -2.58 12.92
CA HIS A 81 -11.56 -3.62 12.31
C HIS A 81 -10.08 -3.58 12.74
N LYS A 82 -9.80 -3.11 13.95
CA LYS A 82 -8.42 -2.97 14.45
C LYS A 82 -7.64 -4.29 14.57
N GLU A 83 -8.32 -5.42 14.74
CA GLU A 83 -7.70 -6.75 14.92
C GLU A 83 -7.70 -7.58 13.62
N ASP A 84 -8.70 -7.43 12.77
CA ASP A 84 -8.85 -8.21 11.54
C ASP A 84 -8.35 -7.46 10.31
N GLY A 85 -8.41 -6.14 10.33
CA GLY A 85 -8.00 -5.30 9.23
C GLY A 85 -8.99 -5.32 8.07
N TYR A 86 -8.50 -5.06 6.86
CA TYR A 86 -9.28 -5.07 5.62
C TYR A 86 -8.79 -6.19 4.69
N LYS A 87 -9.71 -6.92 4.08
CA LYS A 87 -9.39 -7.94 3.08
C LYS A 87 -9.75 -7.43 1.69
N GLU A 88 -8.74 -7.27 0.86
CA GLU A 88 -8.95 -6.91 -0.54
C GLU A 88 -9.74 -8.02 -1.27
N ALA A 89 -10.83 -7.63 -1.94
CA ALA A 89 -11.68 -8.56 -2.69
C ALA A 89 -10.96 -9.12 -3.94
N ASP A 90 -10.14 -8.29 -4.58
CA ASP A 90 -9.43 -8.65 -5.79
C ASP A 90 -8.17 -9.47 -5.49
N LYS A 91 -8.17 -10.74 -5.91
CA LYS A 91 -6.97 -11.58 -5.86
C LYS A 91 -6.11 -11.33 -7.09
N ASN A 92 -5.02 -10.62 -6.92
CA ASN A 92 -4.00 -10.45 -7.94
C ASN A 92 -2.65 -11.01 -7.45
N TRP A 93 -1.64 -11.05 -8.31
CA TRP A 93 -0.33 -11.60 -7.97
C TRP A 93 0.34 -10.86 -6.79
N ALA A 94 0.10 -9.57 -6.64
CA ALA A 94 0.72 -8.76 -5.59
C ALA A 94 0.14 -9.10 -4.22
N ASN A 95 -1.18 -9.09 -4.05
CA ASN A 95 -1.81 -9.41 -2.77
C ASN A 95 -1.85 -10.92 -2.46
N SER A 96 -1.67 -11.82 -3.45
CA SER A 96 -1.43 -13.23 -3.18
C SER A 96 0.00 -13.53 -2.71
N THR A 97 0.99 -12.75 -3.19
CA THR A 97 2.40 -12.90 -2.80
C THR A 97 2.74 -12.09 -1.55
N PHE A 98 2.08 -10.94 -1.37
CA PHE A 98 2.33 -9.97 -0.31
C PHE A 98 1.06 -9.71 0.49
N GLU A 99 0.50 -10.78 1.04
CA GLU A 99 -0.71 -10.69 1.86
C GLU A 99 -0.57 -9.57 2.89
N CYS A 100 -1.59 -8.72 2.98
CA CYS A 100 -1.63 -7.56 3.86
C CYS A 100 -3.06 -7.36 4.36
N ALA A 101 -3.22 -7.32 5.68
CA ALA A 101 -4.50 -7.02 6.31
C ALA A 101 -4.69 -5.52 6.62
N HIS A 102 -3.75 -4.67 6.25
CA HIS A 102 -3.78 -3.21 6.48
C HIS A 102 -3.85 -2.78 7.96
N ILE A 103 -3.51 -3.66 8.91
CA ILE A 103 -3.62 -3.40 10.35
C ILE A 103 -2.59 -2.36 10.80
N VAL A 104 -1.36 -2.37 10.25
CA VAL A 104 -0.35 -1.33 10.54
C VAL A 104 -0.86 0.03 10.05
N LYS A 105 -1.42 0.08 8.87
CA LYS A 105 -2.02 1.29 8.29
C LYS A 105 -3.13 1.84 9.17
N PHE A 106 -4.00 0.98 9.70
CA PHE A 106 -5.06 1.35 10.63
C PHE A 106 -4.53 1.85 11.97
N ASP A 107 -3.51 1.18 12.52
CA ASP A 107 -2.87 1.61 13.75
C ASP A 107 -2.19 2.98 13.62
N LEU A 108 -1.49 3.21 12.51
CA LEU A 108 -0.89 4.50 12.19
C LEU A 108 -1.94 5.61 12.04
N PHE A 109 -3.08 5.30 11.40
CA PHE A 109 -4.17 6.27 11.29
C PHE A 109 -4.74 6.66 12.67
N ARG A 110 -4.95 5.71 13.57
CA ARG A 110 -5.41 6.00 14.94
C ARG A 110 -4.41 6.87 15.71
N LYS A 111 -3.11 6.69 15.46
CA LYS A 111 -2.04 7.44 16.14
C LYS A 111 -1.85 8.84 15.59
N TYR A 112 -1.92 9.01 14.27
CA TYR A 112 -1.50 10.23 13.59
C TYR A 112 -2.64 10.97 12.88
N GLY A 113 -3.78 10.35 12.66
CA GLY A 113 -4.92 10.95 11.96
C GLY A 113 -4.71 11.13 10.45
N LEU A 114 -3.66 10.51 9.87
CA LEU A 114 -3.35 10.53 8.45
C LEU A 114 -3.47 9.12 7.87
N ILE A 115 -3.96 9.00 6.64
CA ILE A 115 -4.08 7.70 5.97
C ILE A 115 -2.75 7.35 5.35
N ALA A 116 -2.07 6.32 5.88
CA ALA A 116 -0.85 5.81 5.26
C ALA A 116 -1.15 5.19 3.89
N ALA A 117 -0.49 5.65 2.85
CA ALA A 117 -0.77 5.27 1.46
C ALA A 117 0.19 4.23 0.89
N ALA A 118 1.20 3.83 1.65
CA ALA A 118 2.08 2.71 1.32
C ALA A 118 1.59 1.40 1.92
N GLY A 119 2.09 0.27 1.48
CA GLY A 119 1.79 -1.04 2.06
C GLY A 119 2.39 -1.22 3.46
N ASP A 120 1.74 -2.01 4.32
CA ASP A 120 2.17 -2.24 5.71
C ASP A 120 3.64 -2.65 5.82
N ARG A 121 4.12 -3.48 4.89
CA ARG A 121 5.51 -3.95 4.84
C ARG A 121 6.53 -2.81 4.72
N HIS A 122 6.19 -1.78 3.95
CA HIS A 122 7.07 -0.61 3.76
C HIS A 122 6.93 0.36 4.93
N LEU A 123 5.71 0.58 5.40
CA LEU A 123 5.47 1.45 6.56
C LEU A 123 6.29 1.03 7.78
N VAL A 124 6.36 -0.28 8.06
CA VAL A 124 7.12 -0.80 9.21
C VAL A 124 8.63 -0.61 9.07
N GLU A 125 9.16 -0.50 7.84
CA GLU A 125 10.58 -0.21 7.61
C GLU A 125 10.94 1.24 7.97
N PHE A 126 10.00 2.17 7.80
CA PHE A 126 10.17 3.60 8.14
C PHE A 126 9.77 3.93 9.58
N MET A 127 8.97 3.07 10.21
CA MET A 127 8.47 3.25 11.57
C MET A 127 9.07 2.16 12.49
N PRO A 128 10.39 2.18 12.70
CA PRO A 128 11.05 1.11 13.47
C PRO A 128 10.59 1.03 14.93
N GLY A 129 9.90 2.07 15.42
CA GLY A 129 9.29 2.12 16.73
C GLY A 129 10.30 2.02 17.87
N VAL A 130 10.10 2.81 18.91
CA VAL A 130 10.76 2.61 20.20
C VAL A 130 9.78 1.82 21.07
N GLY A 131 10.15 0.65 21.55
CA GLY A 131 9.30 -0.18 22.41
C GLY A 131 8.44 -1.17 21.64
N ASP A 132 7.25 -0.79 21.20
CA ASP A 132 6.32 -1.66 20.46
C ASP A 132 6.53 -1.59 18.95
N SER A 133 7.76 -1.83 18.50
CA SER A 133 8.09 -1.88 17.07
C SER A 133 7.28 -2.97 16.38
N TYR A 134 6.75 -2.68 15.20
CA TYR A 134 6.06 -3.65 14.34
C TYR A 134 6.97 -4.82 13.92
N LEU A 135 8.29 -4.64 13.97
CA LEU A 135 9.31 -5.62 13.60
C LEU A 135 10.09 -6.17 14.80
N LYS A 136 9.60 -6.02 16.02
CA LYS A 136 10.30 -6.38 17.24
C LYS A 136 10.74 -7.85 17.27
N ASP A 137 9.86 -8.75 16.89
CA ASP A 137 10.07 -10.19 16.88
C ASP A 137 9.08 -10.89 15.94
N PRO A 138 9.26 -12.18 15.60
CA PRO A 138 8.39 -12.90 14.68
C PRO A 138 6.91 -12.98 15.11
N GLU A 139 6.61 -13.01 16.40
CA GLU A 139 5.23 -13.06 16.89
C GLU A 139 4.54 -11.71 16.72
N THR A 140 5.25 -10.61 16.96
CA THR A 140 4.78 -9.26 16.68
C THR A 140 4.45 -9.10 15.20
N VAL A 141 5.30 -9.59 14.30
CA VAL A 141 5.05 -9.56 12.85
C VAL A 141 3.79 -10.35 12.48
N LYS A 142 3.59 -11.52 13.05
CA LYS A 142 2.37 -12.32 12.81
C LYS A 142 1.10 -11.59 13.23
N ARG A 143 1.14 -10.89 14.36
CA ARG A 143 0.02 -10.09 14.86
C ARG A 143 -0.44 -9.04 13.85
N TRP A 144 0.49 -8.43 13.13
CA TRP A 144 0.20 -7.37 12.18
C TRP A 144 -0.23 -7.88 10.80
N LYS A 145 -0.25 -9.20 10.57
CA LYS A 145 -0.80 -9.88 9.40
C LYS A 145 -0.32 -9.29 8.06
N PHE A 146 0.96 -9.01 7.94
CA PHE A 146 1.57 -8.69 6.65
C PHE A 146 2.63 -9.75 6.29
N GLY A 147 2.63 -10.17 5.02
CA GLY A 147 3.53 -11.21 4.53
C GLY A 147 4.99 -10.72 4.47
N LEU A 148 5.92 -11.58 4.88
CA LEU A 148 7.35 -11.38 4.70
C LEU A 148 7.88 -12.35 3.65
N THR A 149 8.81 -11.87 2.83
CA THR A 149 9.58 -12.74 1.95
C THR A 149 10.90 -13.11 2.60
N THR A 150 11.19 -14.41 2.65
CA THR A 150 12.46 -14.89 3.20
C THR A 150 13.63 -14.55 2.28
N VAL A 151 14.85 -14.54 2.83
CA VAL A 151 16.07 -14.34 2.04
C VAL A 151 16.22 -15.42 0.96
N ASP A 152 15.89 -16.66 1.26
CA ASP A 152 15.99 -17.77 0.31
C ASP A 152 14.98 -17.63 -0.83
N TRP A 153 13.74 -17.22 -0.54
CA TRP A 153 12.77 -16.89 -1.57
C TRP A 153 13.28 -15.76 -2.48
N ARG A 154 13.85 -14.69 -1.91
CA ARG A 154 14.39 -13.57 -2.69
C ARG A 154 15.56 -13.98 -3.57
N LYS A 155 16.45 -14.84 -3.08
CA LYS A 155 17.58 -15.38 -3.87
C LYS A 155 17.07 -16.21 -5.05
N LYS A 156 16.10 -17.10 -4.82
CA LYS A 156 15.49 -17.93 -5.86
C LYS A 156 14.81 -17.06 -6.92
N ASP A 157 13.95 -16.14 -6.52
CA ASP A 157 13.25 -15.21 -7.43
C ASP A 157 14.25 -14.36 -8.26
N LEU A 158 15.36 -13.92 -7.64
CA LEU A 158 16.41 -13.20 -8.37
C LEU A 158 17.03 -14.05 -9.48
N GLN A 159 17.35 -15.31 -9.21
CA GLN A 159 17.92 -16.22 -10.21
C GLN A 159 16.94 -16.46 -11.37
N GLU A 160 15.66 -16.66 -11.08
CA GLU A 160 14.62 -16.84 -12.10
C GLU A 160 14.49 -15.58 -12.98
N ARG A 161 14.50 -14.38 -12.39
CA ARG A 161 14.44 -13.11 -13.12
C ARG A 161 15.67 -12.87 -13.99
N LEU A 162 16.86 -13.19 -13.48
CA LEU A 162 18.11 -13.08 -14.26
C LEU A 162 18.10 -14.02 -15.45
N ALA A 163 17.68 -15.27 -15.26
CA ALA A 163 17.56 -16.26 -16.35
C ALA A 163 16.53 -15.80 -17.41
N LYS A 164 15.40 -15.25 -16.98
CA LYS A 164 14.40 -14.67 -17.88
C LYS A 164 14.96 -13.49 -18.67
N SER A 165 15.66 -12.57 -18.01
CA SER A 165 16.27 -11.41 -18.67
C SER A 165 17.32 -11.82 -19.71
N ALA A 166 18.15 -12.82 -19.41
CA ALA A 166 19.13 -13.33 -20.35
C ALA A 166 18.49 -13.92 -21.61
N ARG A 167 17.36 -14.65 -21.48
CA ARG A 167 16.61 -15.18 -22.64
C ARG A 167 15.97 -14.08 -23.50
N LEU A 168 15.60 -12.96 -22.91
CA LEU A 168 15.00 -11.84 -23.65
C LEU A 168 16.04 -10.96 -24.33
N ALA A 169 17.31 -11.05 -23.92
CA ALA A 169 18.42 -10.29 -24.49
C ALA A 169 19.17 -11.05 -25.60
N ALA A 170 18.92 -12.35 -25.76
CA ALA A 170 19.45 -13.20 -26.80
C ALA A 170 18.56 -13.23 -28.05
#